data_b2a2704d697de9b05a93bf97945e8ce7
#
_entry.id   b2a2704d697de9b05a93bf97945e8ce7
#
_cell.length_a   1.000
_cell.length_b   1.000
_cell.length_c   1.000
_cell.angle_alpha   90.00
_cell.angle_beta   90.00
_cell.angle_gamma   90.00
#
_symmetry.space_group_name_H-M   'P 1'
#
loop_
_entity.id
_entity.type
_entity.pdbx_description
1 polymer ?
#
loop_
_entity_poly.entity_id
_entity_poly.type
_entity_poly.pdbx_seq_one_letter_code
_entity_poly.pdbx_strand_id
1 'polypeptide(L)'
;RLPIEAISQAAANQRKGRCGRIAPGVCIRLYSEDDFLGRPEFTEPEIKRTNLASVILQMQSLNLGSLEDFDFIEPPDHRLVNDGRKLLIELGAMSEKKAPQSQQSIDNKTKAEVEKEKPPAKSAVKKNVSTQSRDKLSRDSLTKIGQMMAKIPIDPRLARMILGGAHFGVLNEVLIIVSALAVHDPRERPADKQMQADQKHALFKEGESDFLFYIKLWETLQQNRETMNENKRRHFAKQHFLSWLRLREWKKTHEQLTELAQGLKLSFNSKAANYENLHRALLTGLLSFIANKTDERNVFMAVRQQKARIFPAPTLHKTNTPWVMAFEMVETSQVYLRTLAKIEPEWILLAAGDLLKHHYFEPHWSKKAGVVNAYDQISLFGLIVQPKLLMNYEKVDQMAAHEIFLRDALTTGNLGITPPFLKHNLLKLEEVERVED
;
A
#
# COMPACT_ATOMS: atom_id res chain seq x y z
N ARG A 1 -4.30 13.44 -14.62
CA ARG A 1 -4.47 14.87 -14.98
C ARG A 1 -4.07 15.68 -13.76
N LEU A 2 -3.17 16.64 -13.92
CA LEU A 2 -3.02 17.69 -12.92
C LEU A 2 -4.38 18.41 -12.82
N PRO A 3 -4.93 18.60 -11.61
CA PRO A 3 -6.15 19.37 -11.45
C PRO A 3 -5.90 20.78 -12.01
N ILE A 4 -6.89 21.32 -12.71
CA ILE A 4 -6.86 22.72 -13.16
C ILE A 4 -7.38 23.52 -11.95
N GLU A 5 -6.45 24.13 -11.22
CA GLU A 5 -6.74 24.94 -10.07
C GLU A 5 -6.44 26.42 -10.36
N ALA A 6 -7.20 27.31 -9.72
CA ALA A 6 -6.93 28.73 -9.77
C ALA A 6 -5.62 29.03 -9.01
N ILE A 7 -4.66 29.67 -9.68
CA ILE A 7 -3.38 30.05 -9.05
C ILE A 7 -3.63 31.20 -8.04
N SER A 8 -2.84 31.25 -6.96
CA SER A 8 -2.88 32.33 -5.98
C SER A 8 -2.50 33.68 -6.58
N GLN A 9 -2.86 34.77 -5.91
CA GLN A 9 -2.49 36.13 -6.32
C GLN A 9 -0.97 36.30 -6.40
N ALA A 10 -0.23 35.81 -5.39
CA ALA A 10 1.23 35.84 -5.35
C ALA A 10 1.87 35.09 -6.54
N ALA A 11 1.35 33.89 -6.86
CA ALA A 11 1.83 33.12 -8.01
C ALA A 11 1.57 33.84 -9.35
N ALA A 12 0.39 34.48 -9.49
CA ALA A 12 0.06 35.29 -10.66
C ALA A 12 0.97 36.52 -10.77
N ASN A 13 1.24 37.21 -9.67
CA ASN A 13 2.13 38.38 -9.59
C ASN A 13 3.59 38.00 -9.87
N GLN A 14 4.05 36.85 -9.37
CA GLN A 14 5.39 36.33 -9.67
C GLN A 14 5.57 36.04 -11.15
N ARG A 15 4.55 35.48 -11.83
CA ARG A 15 4.56 35.30 -13.30
C ARG A 15 4.60 36.63 -14.04
N LYS A 16 3.81 37.64 -13.62
CA LYS A 16 3.84 39.01 -14.12
C LYS A 16 5.25 39.60 -14.03
N GLY A 17 5.92 39.46 -12.87
CA GLY A 17 7.26 39.99 -12.63
C GLY A 17 8.35 39.38 -13.53
N ARG A 18 8.10 38.25 -14.19
CA ARG A 18 9.05 37.67 -15.16
C ARG A 18 9.06 38.41 -16.48
N CYS A 19 7.98 39.12 -16.83
CA CYS A 19 7.90 39.87 -18.08
C CYS A 19 8.77 41.16 -18.11
N GLY A 20 9.23 41.65 -16.97
CA GLY A 20 9.96 42.92 -16.84
C GLY A 20 11.46 42.78 -16.53
N ARG A 21 12.11 41.63 -16.73
CA ARG A 21 13.51 41.39 -16.30
C ARG A 21 14.56 42.02 -17.19
N ILE A 22 14.32 42.09 -18.50
CA ILE A 22 15.29 42.57 -19.49
C ILE A 22 14.80 43.89 -20.12
N ALA A 23 13.48 44.01 -20.36
CA ALA A 23 12.84 45.18 -20.94
C ALA A 23 11.41 45.30 -20.38
N PRO A 24 10.76 46.49 -20.49
CA PRO A 24 9.35 46.62 -20.12
C PRO A 24 8.48 45.61 -20.85
N GLY A 25 7.66 44.88 -20.11
CA GLY A 25 6.80 43.80 -20.63
C GLY A 25 5.34 43.95 -20.20
N VAL A 26 4.44 43.41 -21.00
CA VAL A 26 3.00 43.38 -20.71
C VAL A 26 2.57 41.97 -20.34
N CYS A 27 1.81 41.83 -19.26
CA CYS A 27 1.22 40.56 -18.84
C CYS A 27 -0.30 40.67 -18.98
N ILE A 28 -0.88 39.88 -19.87
CA ILE A 28 -2.34 39.79 -20.06
C ILE A 28 -2.85 38.61 -19.27
N ARG A 29 -3.85 38.82 -18.42
CA ARG A 29 -4.53 37.75 -17.66
C ARG A 29 -5.84 37.42 -18.36
N LEU A 30 -6.10 36.13 -18.56
CA LEU A 30 -7.31 35.62 -19.21
C LEU A 30 -8.45 35.32 -18.21
N TYR A 31 -8.53 36.09 -17.14
CA TYR A 31 -9.57 36.02 -16.10
C TYR A 31 -9.84 37.44 -15.58
N SER A 32 -11.02 37.67 -15.00
CA SER A 32 -11.45 38.99 -14.52
C SER A 32 -10.63 39.43 -13.28
N GLU A 33 -10.67 40.74 -13.04
CA GLU A 33 -10.05 41.32 -11.84
C GLU A 33 -10.74 40.84 -10.56
N ASP A 34 -12.06 40.72 -10.57
CA ASP A 34 -12.82 40.18 -9.44
C ASP A 34 -12.45 38.74 -9.13
N ASP A 35 -12.28 37.88 -10.16
CA ASP A 35 -11.78 36.52 -9.99
C ASP A 35 -10.36 36.51 -9.39
N PHE A 36 -9.49 37.43 -9.83
CA PHE A 36 -8.14 37.55 -9.27
C PHE A 36 -8.17 37.99 -7.80
N LEU A 37 -8.97 38.98 -7.46
CA LEU A 37 -9.08 39.50 -6.08
C LEU A 37 -9.74 38.47 -5.13
N GLY A 38 -10.64 37.65 -5.65
CA GLY A 38 -11.29 36.56 -4.89
C GLY A 38 -10.38 35.36 -4.64
N ARG A 39 -9.20 35.28 -5.25
CA ARG A 39 -8.26 34.16 -5.06
C ARG A 39 -7.46 34.30 -3.77
N PRO A 40 -7.00 33.15 -3.18
CA PRO A 40 -6.10 33.20 -2.03
C PRO A 40 -4.86 34.04 -2.34
N GLU A 41 -4.40 34.82 -1.38
CA GLU A 41 -3.21 35.64 -1.53
C GLU A 41 -1.96 34.81 -1.83
N PHE A 42 -1.76 33.72 -1.07
CA PHE A 42 -0.63 32.79 -1.23
C PHE A 42 -1.13 31.37 -1.54
N THR A 43 -0.30 30.58 -2.18
CA THR A 43 -0.52 29.15 -2.38
C THR A 43 -0.24 28.44 -1.06
N GLU A 44 -1.10 27.50 -0.67
CA GLU A 44 -0.86 26.69 0.53
C GLU A 44 0.52 25.99 0.46
N PRO A 45 1.24 25.92 1.60
CA PRO A 45 2.51 25.20 1.68
C PRO A 45 2.36 23.75 1.23
N GLU A 46 3.40 23.22 0.57
CA GLU A 46 3.39 21.84 0.05
C GLU A 46 3.15 20.80 1.13
N ILE A 47 3.62 21.05 2.36
CA ILE A 47 3.43 20.18 3.51
C ILE A 47 1.95 19.94 3.88
N LYS A 48 1.06 20.84 3.47
CA LYS A 48 -0.40 20.71 3.70
C LYS A 48 -1.14 19.99 2.56
N ARG A 49 -0.45 19.71 1.44
CA ARG A 49 -1.07 19.16 0.22
C ARG A 49 -0.55 17.81 -0.21
N THR A 50 0.62 17.40 0.27
CA THR A 50 1.29 16.17 -0.16
C THR A 50 1.19 15.07 0.90
N ASN A 51 1.37 13.82 0.44
CA ASN A 51 1.51 12.70 1.37
C ASN A 51 2.81 12.85 2.16
N LEU A 52 2.70 12.84 3.48
CA LEU A 52 3.80 13.11 4.38
C LEU A 52 4.70 11.89 4.69
N ALA A 53 4.44 10.74 4.07
CA ALA A 53 5.24 9.52 4.32
C ALA A 53 6.73 9.73 4.09
N SER A 54 7.12 10.42 3.01
CA SER A 54 8.53 10.74 2.74
C SER A 54 9.14 11.64 3.82
N VAL A 55 8.39 12.65 4.27
CA VAL A 55 8.83 13.58 5.31
C VAL A 55 9.00 12.86 6.64
N ILE A 56 8.01 12.07 7.06
CA ILE A 56 8.05 11.25 8.28
C ILE A 56 9.26 10.31 8.23
N LEU A 57 9.47 9.62 7.12
CA LEU A 57 10.56 8.68 6.92
C LEU A 57 11.93 9.37 7.09
N GLN A 58 12.11 10.54 6.49
CA GLN A 58 13.33 11.34 6.59
C GLN A 58 13.55 11.87 8.01
N MET A 59 12.53 12.46 8.63
CA MET A 59 12.63 12.98 10.00
C MET A 59 13.01 11.89 11.00
N GLN A 60 12.39 10.71 10.91
CA GLN A 60 12.70 9.56 11.75
C GLN A 60 14.13 9.05 11.50
N SER A 61 14.59 9.02 10.25
CA SER A 61 15.96 8.58 9.93
C SER A 61 17.04 9.52 10.45
N LEU A 62 16.72 10.81 10.54
CA LEU A 62 17.61 11.87 11.05
C LEU A 62 17.45 12.12 12.57
N ASN A 63 16.57 11.34 13.24
CA ASN A 63 16.25 11.50 14.66
C ASN A 63 15.77 12.92 15.03
N LEU A 64 14.98 13.56 14.15
CA LEU A 64 14.42 14.90 14.37
C LEU A 64 13.15 14.90 15.23
N GLY A 65 12.75 13.76 15.77
CA GLY A 65 11.52 13.60 16.55
C GLY A 65 10.29 13.28 15.70
N SER A 66 9.10 13.44 16.27
CA SER A 66 7.86 13.23 15.56
C SER A 66 7.46 14.49 14.79
N LEU A 67 6.66 14.31 13.74
CA LEU A 67 6.19 15.42 12.91
C LEU A 67 5.19 16.32 13.67
N GLU A 68 4.49 15.76 14.65
CA GLU A 68 3.56 16.51 15.54
C GLU A 68 4.28 17.38 16.57
N ASP A 69 5.49 16.98 17.01
CA ASP A 69 6.26 17.69 18.02
C ASP A 69 7.23 18.71 17.39
N PHE A 70 7.29 18.79 16.06
CA PHE A 70 8.19 19.69 15.35
C PHE A 70 7.57 21.07 15.18
N ASP A 71 8.32 22.12 15.50
CA ASP A 71 7.88 23.53 15.42
C ASP A 71 7.77 24.02 13.97
N PHE A 72 6.70 23.64 13.30
CA PHE A 72 6.38 24.19 11.97
C PHE A 72 5.74 25.58 12.12
N ILE A 73 6.07 26.51 11.22
CA ILE A 73 5.38 27.79 11.09
C ILE A 73 3.88 27.55 10.84
N GLU A 74 3.57 26.58 9.98
CA GLU A 74 2.21 26.10 9.71
C GLU A 74 2.21 24.57 9.76
N PRO A 75 1.67 23.97 10.84
CA PRO A 75 1.68 22.52 10.98
C PRO A 75 0.76 21.85 9.96
N PRO A 76 1.13 20.64 9.51
CA PRO A 76 0.29 19.84 8.62
C PRO A 76 -0.96 19.32 9.35
N ASP A 77 -1.99 18.95 8.58
CA ASP A 77 -3.19 18.30 9.12
C ASP A 77 -2.82 16.91 9.71
N HIS A 78 -3.33 16.64 10.91
CA HIS A 78 -3.17 15.35 11.57
C HIS A 78 -3.63 14.15 10.73
N ARG A 79 -4.60 14.33 9.83
CA ARG A 79 -5.06 13.30 8.90
C ARG A 79 -3.96 12.92 7.92
N LEU A 80 -3.27 13.90 7.34
CA LEU A 80 -2.16 13.68 6.41
C LEU A 80 -0.98 12.99 7.10
N VAL A 81 -0.70 13.35 8.35
CA VAL A 81 0.32 12.69 9.18
C VAL A 81 -0.04 11.23 9.41
N ASN A 82 -1.27 10.95 9.83
CA ASN A 82 -1.74 9.59 10.07
C ASN A 82 -1.76 8.74 8.79
N ASP A 83 -2.13 9.32 7.65
CA ASP A 83 -2.12 8.61 6.37
C ASP A 83 -0.70 8.31 5.91
N GLY A 84 0.24 9.24 6.13
CA GLY A 84 1.67 8.99 5.90
C GLY A 84 2.22 7.86 6.77
N ARG A 85 1.87 7.82 8.07
CA ARG A 85 2.26 6.72 8.97
C ARG A 85 1.68 5.38 8.54
N LYS A 86 0.38 5.33 8.23
CA LYS A 86 -0.28 4.10 7.76
C LYS A 86 0.41 3.55 6.51
N LEU A 87 0.78 4.43 5.57
CA LEU A 87 1.54 4.02 4.40
C LEU A 87 2.91 3.44 4.78
N LEU A 88 3.65 4.05 5.71
CA LEU A 88 4.95 3.53 6.14
C LEU A 88 4.85 2.19 6.88
N ILE A 89 3.78 1.98 7.65
CA ILE A 89 3.48 0.68 8.29
C ILE A 89 3.15 -0.35 7.21
N GLU A 90 2.30 -0.02 6.25
CA GLU A 90 1.97 -0.88 5.10
C GLU A 90 3.21 -1.32 4.33
N LEU A 91 4.15 -0.42 4.10
CA LEU A 91 5.42 -0.70 3.41
C LEU A 91 6.43 -1.46 4.29
N GLY A 92 6.09 -1.73 5.55
CA GLY A 92 6.98 -2.35 6.52
C GLY A 92 8.16 -1.45 6.93
N ALA A 93 8.08 -0.14 6.66
CA ALA A 93 9.10 0.83 7.04
C ALA A 93 9.03 1.22 8.52
N MET A 94 7.85 1.13 9.12
CA MET A 94 7.58 1.39 10.53
C MET A 94 6.85 0.19 11.14
N SER A 95 7.07 -0.07 12.44
CA SER A 95 6.34 -1.08 13.20
C SER A 95 5.31 -0.42 14.08
N GLU A 96 4.06 -0.88 14.03
CA GLU A 96 3.12 -0.61 15.13
C GLU A 96 3.64 -1.32 16.40
N LYS A 97 4.01 -0.59 17.43
CA LYS A 97 4.11 -1.18 18.76
C LYS A 97 2.69 -1.54 19.18
N LYS A 98 2.33 -2.81 19.12
CA LYS A 98 1.16 -3.33 19.82
C LYS A 98 1.28 -2.86 21.27
N ALA A 99 0.34 -2.04 21.74
CA ALA A 99 0.19 -1.82 23.18
C ALA A 99 0.13 -3.22 23.83
N PRO A 100 0.80 -3.44 24.98
CA PRO A 100 0.69 -4.71 25.68
C PRO A 100 -0.80 -4.96 25.88
N GLN A 101 -1.29 -6.06 25.35
CA GLN A 101 -2.66 -6.52 25.63
C GLN A 101 -2.73 -6.69 27.15
N SER A 102 -3.31 -5.68 27.82
CA SER A 102 -3.77 -5.86 29.18
C SER A 102 -4.78 -6.99 29.11
N GLN A 103 -4.43 -8.13 29.71
CA GLN A 103 -5.35 -9.19 30.01
C GLN A 103 -6.56 -8.54 30.65
N GLN A 104 -7.67 -8.45 29.92
CA GLN A 104 -8.95 -8.19 30.51
C GLN A 104 -9.32 -9.47 31.26
N SER A 105 -8.86 -9.54 32.51
CA SER A 105 -9.47 -10.40 33.50
C SER A 105 -10.92 -9.99 33.65
N ILE A 106 -11.79 -10.90 33.32
CA ILE A 106 -13.22 -10.84 33.56
C ILE A 106 -13.40 -10.88 35.10
N ASP A 107 -13.53 -9.72 35.71
CA ASP A 107 -14.12 -9.59 37.04
C ASP A 107 -15.57 -9.13 36.93
N ASN A 108 -16.45 -10.12 36.78
CA ASN A 108 -17.83 -9.97 37.18
C ASN A 108 -17.89 -10.17 38.69
N LYS A 109 -18.03 -9.10 39.45
CA LYS A 109 -18.81 -9.15 40.71
C LYS A 109 -19.19 -7.74 41.22
N THR A 110 -20.50 -7.53 41.24
CA THR A 110 -21.32 -6.94 42.30
C THR A 110 -21.22 -5.43 42.57
N LYS A 111 -22.29 -4.76 42.18
CA LYS A 111 -22.77 -3.48 42.73
C LYS A 111 -22.96 -3.57 44.23
N ALA A 112 -22.49 -2.56 44.96
CA ALA A 112 -23.22 -1.95 46.08
C ALA A 112 -22.47 -0.71 46.58
N GLU A 113 -23.14 0.40 46.47
CA GLU A 113 -23.22 1.59 47.34
C GLU A 113 -22.11 1.89 48.35
N VAL A 114 -21.55 3.13 48.32
CA VAL A 114 -21.83 4.17 49.33
C VAL A 114 -21.13 5.46 48.94
N GLU A 115 -21.93 6.54 48.92
CA GLU A 115 -21.50 7.95 48.95
C GLU A 115 -20.65 8.29 50.17
N LYS A 116 -19.70 9.24 50.02
CA LYS A 116 -19.65 10.54 50.70
C LYS A 116 -18.29 11.23 50.72
N GLU A 117 -18.41 12.51 50.42
CA GLU A 117 -17.71 13.69 50.99
C GLU A 117 -16.32 14.09 50.48
N LYS A 118 -16.35 15.25 49.81
CA LYS A 118 -15.32 16.33 49.69
C LYS A 118 -15.34 17.23 50.96
N PRO A 119 -14.45 18.22 51.11
CA PRO A 119 -13.19 18.72 50.59
C PRO A 119 -12.21 19.21 51.70
N PRO A 120 -11.33 20.26 51.65
CA PRO A 120 -10.75 21.05 50.59
C PRO A 120 -9.19 21.37 50.70
N ALA A 121 -8.69 21.90 49.62
CA ALA A 121 -7.62 22.89 49.38
C ALA A 121 -6.48 23.19 50.36
N LYS A 122 -5.23 23.32 49.84
CA LYS A 122 -4.43 24.57 49.65
C LYS A 122 -2.98 24.29 49.22
N SER A 123 -2.63 24.94 48.12
CA SER A 123 -1.40 25.66 47.80
C SER A 123 0.00 25.11 48.24
N ALA A 124 0.87 24.86 47.24
CA ALA A 124 2.24 25.43 47.25
C ALA A 124 2.89 25.19 45.85
N VAL A 125 3.19 26.29 45.19
CA VAL A 125 4.07 26.41 44.03
C VAL A 125 5.46 26.01 44.45
N LYS A 126 6.00 24.95 43.84
CA LYS A 126 7.47 24.72 43.75
C LYS A 126 7.82 24.38 42.32
N LYS A 127 8.49 25.33 41.66
CA LYS A 127 9.23 25.14 40.45
C LYS A 127 10.31 24.08 40.71
N ASN A 128 10.12 22.89 40.21
CA ASN A 128 11.24 21.98 39.95
C ASN A 128 11.28 21.78 38.44
N VAL A 129 12.25 22.40 37.82
CA VAL A 129 12.77 22.05 36.50
C VAL A 129 13.38 20.67 36.64
N SER A 130 12.60 19.65 36.44
CA SER A 130 13.09 18.29 36.34
C SER A 130 13.37 17.96 34.88
N THR A 131 14.63 17.75 34.63
CA THR A 131 15.21 17.08 33.44
C THR A 131 14.64 15.66 33.26
N GLN A 132 13.35 15.56 32.93
CA GLN A 132 12.68 14.30 32.62
C GLN A 132 11.87 14.49 31.35
N SER A 133 12.53 14.62 30.22
CA SER A 133 11.85 14.71 28.90
C SER A 133 12.67 14.12 27.76
N ARG A 134 13.56 13.14 28.05
CA ARG A 134 14.31 12.44 26.98
C ARG A 134 13.86 11.00 26.72
N ASP A 135 12.98 10.43 27.54
CA ASP A 135 12.54 9.03 27.42
C ASP A 135 11.10 8.83 26.89
N LYS A 136 10.44 9.89 26.41
CA LYS A 136 9.24 9.74 25.55
C LYS A 136 9.60 9.68 24.07
N LEU A 137 10.79 9.12 23.75
CA LEU A 137 11.19 8.92 22.38
C LEU A 137 10.32 7.84 21.74
N SER A 138 9.52 8.34 20.83
CA SER A 138 8.94 7.69 19.64
C SER A 138 8.29 6.34 19.83
N ARG A 139 6.97 6.37 19.91
CA ARG A 139 6.11 5.19 19.71
C ARG A 139 6.34 4.50 18.36
N ASP A 140 7.01 5.16 17.42
CA ASP A 140 7.21 4.73 16.04
C ASP A 140 8.71 4.63 15.76
N SER A 141 9.24 3.42 15.66
CA SER A 141 10.62 3.21 15.25
C SER A 141 10.71 2.68 13.83
N LEU A 142 11.69 3.17 13.06
CA LEU A 142 11.98 2.63 11.74
C LEU A 142 12.49 1.20 11.84
N THR A 143 11.96 0.35 10.99
CA THR A 143 12.48 -1.00 10.76
C THR A 143 13.81 -0.92 9.98
N LYS A 144 14.51 -2.05 9.84
CA LYS A 144 15.67 -2.13 8.92
C LYS A 144 15.28 -1.74 7.47
N ILE A 145 14.09 -2.13 7.04
CA ILE A 145 13.53 -1.75 5.73
C ILE A 145 13.34 -0.24 5.67
N GLY A 146 12.73 0.38 6.69
CA GLY A 146 12.53 1.82 6.76
C GLY A 146 13.83 2.61 6.71
N GLN A 147 14.87 2.17 7.44
CA GLN A 147 16.20 2.77 7.41
C GLN A 147 16.84 2.71 6.01
N MET A 148 16.63 1.60 5.29
CA MET A 148 17.10 1.48 3.91
C MET A 148 16.30 2.36 2.96
N MET A 149 14.96 2.39 3.08
CA MET A 149 14.09 3.25 2.27
C MET A 149 14.43 4.73 2.44
N ALA A 150 14.75 5.18 3.65
CA ALA A 150 15.12 6.57 3.93
C ALA A 150 16.39 7.03 3.16
N LYS A 151 17.25 6.10 2.76
CA LYS A 151 18.44 6.38 1.95
C LYS A 151 18.14 6.51 0.45
N ILE A 152 16.94 6.18 0.02
CA ILE A 152 16.51 6.20 -1.39
C ILE A 152 15.58 7.41 -1.58
N PRO A 153 16.04 8.54 -2.17
CA PRO A 153 15.31 9.81 -2.22
C PRO A 153 14.22 9.84 -3.32
N ILE A 154 13.30 8.89 -3.28
CA ILE A 154 12.14 8.79 -4.18
C ILE A 154 10.88 8.48 -3.35
N ASP A 155 9.72 8.39 -4.03
CA ASP A 155 8.47 7.95 -3.38
C ASP A 155 8.68 6.67 -2.55
N PRO A 156 8.20 6.58 -1.30
CA PRO A 156 8.42 5.42 -0.43
C PRO A 156 7.96 4.10 -1.03
N ARG A 157 6.88 4.07 -1.83
CA ARG A 157 6.41 2.87 -2.52
C ARG A 157 7.45 2.39 -3.54
N LEU A 158 8.01 3.31 -4.31
CA LEU A 158 9.05 3.01 -5.29
C LEU A 158 10.35 2.55 -4.61
N ALA A 159 10.74 3.18 -3.50
CA ALA A 159 11.87 2.75 -2.69
C ALA A 159 11.66 1.32 -2.15
N ARG A 160 10.44 0.99 -1.70
CA ARG A 160 10.10 -0.36 -1.23
C ARG A 160 10.19 -1.40 -2.34
N MET A 161 9.76 -1.05 -3.58
CA MET A 161 9.90 -1.93 -4.74
C MET A 161 11.37 -2.24 -5.06
N ILE A 162 12.27 -1.25 -4.99
CA ILE A 162 13.72 -1.46 -5.19
C ILE A 162 14.27 -2.48 -4.19
N LEU A 163 13.91 -2.36 -2.91
CA LEU A 163 14.32 -3.32 -1.89
C LEU A 163 13.69 -4.71 -2.13
N GLY A 164 12.43 -4.75 -2.63
CA GLY A 164 11.79 -5.97 -3.11
C GLY A 164 12.55 -6.61 -4.27
N GLY A 165 12.99 -5.80 -5.23
CA GLY A 165 13.81 -6.24 -6.37
C GLY A 165 15.10 -6.93 -5.95
N ALA A 166 15.81 -6.36 -4.98
CA ALA A 166 17.00 -6.98 -4.41
C ALA A 166 16.69 -8.29 -3.67
N HIS A 167 15.57 -8.32 -2.92
CA HIS A 167 15.14 -9.51 -2.17
C HIS A 167 14.75 -10.69 -3.09
N PHE A 168 14.00 -10.41 -4.16
CA PHE A 168 13.54 -11.44 -5.10
C PHE A 168 14.51 -11.73 -6.24
N GLY A 169 15.71 -11.09 -6.26
CA GLY A 169 16.74 -11.32 -7.28
C GLY A 169 16.33 -10.83 -8.68
N VAL A 170 15.67 -9.68 -8.76
CA VAL A 170 15.15 -9.05 -9.99
C VAL A 170 15.38 -7.53 -10.01
N LEU A 171 16.47 -7.09 -9.36
CA LEU A 171 16.75 -5.67 -9.14
C LEU A 171 16.94 -4.90 -10.45
N ASN A 172 17.56 -5.50 -11.47
CA ASN A 172 17.81 -4.84 -12.75
C ASN A 172 16.50 -4.37 -13.40
N GLU A 173 15.53 -5.29 -13.51
CA GLU A 173 14.24 -5.02 -14.14
C GLU A 173 13.39 -4.09 -13.29
N VAL A 174 13.44 -4.23 -11.97
CA VAL A 174 12.76 -3.32 -11.04
C VAL A 174 13.30 -1.90 -11.15
N LEU A 175 14.62 -1.70 -11.28
CA LEU A 175 15.22 -0.38 -11.47
C LEU A 175 14.74 0.28 -12.79
N ILE A 176 14.60 -0.49 -13.87
CA ILE A 176 14.04 -0.02 -15.13
C ILE A 176 12.59 0.48 -14.92
N ILE A 177 11.75 -0.34 -14.30
CA ILE A 177 10.33 -0.01 -14.06
C ILE A 177 10.21 1.18 -13.11
N VAL A 178 10.87 1.13 -11.96
CA VAL A 178 10.77 2.18 -10.92
C VAL A 178 11.26 3.53 -11.46
N SER A 179 12.35 3.55 -12.21
CA SER A 179 12.83 4.80 -12.82
C SER A 179 11.85 5.39 -13.86
N ALA A 180 11.12 4.52 -14.59
CA ALA A 180 10.06 4.96 -15.49
C ALA A 180 8.84 5.53 -14.73
N LEU A 181 8.48 4.90 -13.62
CA LEU A 181 7.35 5.32 -12.78
C LEU A 181 7.67 6.58 -11.95
N ALA A 182 8.95 6.85 -11.68
CA ALA A 182 9.40 8.04 -10.95
C ALA A 182 9.39 9.33 -11.79
N VAL A 183 9.31 9.20 -13.11
CA VAL A 183 9.25 10.33 -14.06
C VAL A 183 7.89 10.36 -14.76
N HIS A 184 7.64 11.41 -15.53
CA HIS A 184 6.45 11.48 -16.36
C HIS A 184 6.46 10.38 -17.42
N ASP A 185 5.31 9.73 -17.63
CA ASP A 185 5.14 8.68 -18.64
C ASP A 185 5.68 9.14 -20.00
N PRO A 186 6.63 8.41 -20.61
CA PRO A 186 7.21 8.79 -21.90
C PRO A 186 6.22 8.72 -23.06
N ARG A 187 5.10 8.04 -22.91
CA ARG A 187 4.07 7.91 -23.95
C ARG A 187 3.34 9.23 -24.19
N GLU A 188 3.20 9.59 -25.44
CA GLU A 188 2.39 10.71 -25.89
C GLU A 188 1.15 10.17 -26.62
N ARG A 189 -0.01 10.77 -26.37
CA ARG A 189 -1.28 10.32 -26.97
C ARG A 189 -2.06 11.55 -27.44
N PRO A 190 -1.63 12.18 -28.57
CA PRO A 190 -2.31 13.33 -29.12
C PRO A 190 -3.76 13.02 -29.42
N ALA A 191 -4.66 13.99 -29.22
CA ALA A 191 -6.10 13.78 -29.37
C ALA A 191 -6.50 13.40 -30.81
N ASP A 192 -5.80 13.92 -31.80
CA ASP A 192 -6.00 13.67 -33.23
C ASP A 192 -5.42 12.35 -33.74
N LYS A 193 -4.51 11.70 -32.96
CA LYS A 193 -3.75 10.50 -33.38
C LYS A 193 -3.78 9.38 -32.35
N GLN A 194 -4.80 9.33 -31.50
CA GLN A 194 -4.87 8.35 -30.41
C GLN A 194 -4.75 6.89 -30.89
N MET A 195 -5.49 6.50 -31.94
CA MET A 195 -5.43 5.14 -32.48
C MET A 195 -4.03 4.78 -33.00
N GLN A 196 -3.37 5.70 -33.68
CA GLN A 196 -2.01 5.47 -34.19
C GLN A 196 -1.00 5.33 -33.03
N ALA A 197 -1.10 6.19 -32.02
CA ALA A 197 -0.26 6.09 -30.82
C ALA A 197 -0.47 4.75 -30.11
N ASP A 198 -1.72 4.34 -29.91
CA ASP A 198 -2.05 3.05 -29.27
C ASP A 198 -1.49 1.85 -30.04
N GLN A 199 -1.56 1.87 -31.38
CA GLN A 199 -0.96 0.84 -32.23
C GLN A 199 0.56 0.77 -32.08
N LYS A 200 1.23 1.94 -32.04
CA LYS A 200 2.69 1.99 -31.84
C LYS A 200 3.11 1.56 -30.44
N HIS A 201 2.37 1.96 -29.42
CA HIS A 201 2.64 1.53 -28.05
C HIS A 201 2.36 0.04 -27.84
N ALA A 202 1.43 -0.55 -28.61
CA ALA A 202 1.14 -1.98 -28.53
C ALA A 202 2.33 -2.86 -28.93
N LEU A 203 3.29 -2.36 -29.70
CA LEU A 203 4.53 -3.08 -30.06
C LEU A 203 5.41 -3.43 -28.86
N PHE A 204 5.26 -2.68 -27.77
CA PHE A 204 6.02 -2.88 -26.53
C PHE A 204 5.22 -3.59 -25.45
N LYS A 205 3.96 -3.98 -25.72
CA LYS A 205 3.16 -4.73 -24.76
C LYS A 205 3.61 -6.18 -24.74
N GLU A 206 3.71 -6.73 -23.54
CA GLU A 206 4.12 -8.11 -23.33
C GLU A 206 3.32 -8.74 -22.18
N GLY A 207 2.83 -9.96 -22.40
CA GLY A 207 2.14 -10.75 -21.39
C GLY A 207 0.90 -10.07 -20.79
N GLU A 208 0.66 -10.34 -19.51
CA GLU A 208 -0.48 -9.86 -18.73
C GLU A 208 -0.07 -8.72 -17.77
N SER A 209 0.88 -7.85 -18.19
CA SER A 209 1.39 -6.76 -17.36
C SER A 209 1.77 -5.53 -18.17
N ASP A 210 1.26 -4.37 -17.76
CA ASP A 210 1.68 -3.08 -18.30
C ASP A 210 3.09 -2.67 -17.83
N PHE A 211 3.61 -3.27 -16.76
CA PHE A 211 4.98 -2.99 -16.28
C PHE A 211 6.03 -3.56 -17.25
N LEU A 212 5.73 -4.68 -17.91
CA LEU A 212 6.63 -5.28 -18.91
C LEU A 212 6.84 -4.37 -20.14
N PHE A 213 5.87 -3.48 -20.42
CA PHE A 213 6.03 -2.43 -21.42
C PHE A 213 7.31 -1.63 -21.24
N TYR A 214 7.63 -1.25 -19.99
CA TYR A 214 8.83 -0.46 -19.70
C TYR A 214 10.12 -1.25 -19.94
N ILE A 215 10.13 -2.54 -19.61
CA ILE A 215 11.30 -3.41 -19.86
C ILE A 215 11.51 -3.54 -21.36
N LYS A 216 10.47 -3.87 -22.12
CA LYS A 216 10.55 -4.05 -23.58
C LYS A 216 10.98 -2.79 -24.32
N LEU A 217 10.40 -1.66 -23.90
CA LEU A 217 10.79 -0.36 -24.44
C LEU A 217 12.26 -0.04 -24.12
N TRP A 218 12.70 -0.31 -22.89
CA TRP A 218 14.07 -0.08 -22.45
C TRP A 218 15.07 -0.89 -23.27
N GLU A 219 14.84 -2.18 -23.45
CA GLU A 219 15.67 -3.08 -24.28
C GLU A 219 15.79 -2.54 -25.71
N THR A 220 14.65 -2.15 -26.31
CA THR A 220 14.63 -1.57 -27.65
C THR A 220 15.44 -0.25 -27.73
N LEU A 221 15.33 0.60 -26.69
CA LEU A 221 16.11 1.84 -26.63
C LEU A 221 17.59 1.59 -26.46
N GLN A 222 18.02 0.55 -25.74
CA GLN A 222 19.43 0.18 -25.60
C GLN A 222 19.99 -0.35 -26.93
N GLN A 223 19.28 -1.24 -27.62
CA GLN A 223 19.66 -1.72 -28.95
C GLN A 223 19.79 -0.56 -29.95
N ASN A 224 18.85 0.40 -29.92
CA ASN A 224 18.90 1.59 -30.77
C ASN A 224 20.08 2.52 -30.43
N ARG A 225 20.59 2.51 -29.19
CA ARG A 225 21.79 3.28 -28.81
C ARG A 225 23.06 2.75 -29.45
N GLU A 226 23.15 1.45 -29.60
CA GLU A 226 24.30 0.80 -30.22
C GLU A 226 24.31 0.98 -31.75
N THR A 227 23.13 1.05 -32.37
CA THR A 227 22.98 1.01 -33.83
C THR A 227 22.62 2.37 -34.46
N MET A 228 22.13 3.35 -33.68
CA MET A 228 21.60 4.61 -34.17
C MET A 228 22.30 5.82 -33.56
N ASN A 229 22.54 6.87 -34.36
CA ASN A 229 22.93 8.19 -33.85
C ASN A 229 21.75 8.90 -33.16
N GLU A 230 22.03 10.01 -32.47
CA GLU A 230 21.03 10.74 -31.69
C GLU A 230 19.84 11.23 -32.52
N ASN A 231 20.06 11.71 -33.74
CA ASN A 231 18.99 12.17 -34.62
C ASN A 231 18.05 11.03 -35.03
N LYS A 232 18.58 9.86 -35.34
CA LYS A 232 17.76 8.68 -35.66
C LYS A 232 16.94 8.22 -34.42
N ARG A 233 17.54 8.25 -33.24
CA ARG A 233 16.82 7.92 -31.97
C ARG A 233 15.72 8.91 -31.67
N ARG A 234 15.95 10.21 -31.89
CA ARG A 234 14.88 11.24 -31.75
C ARG A 234 13.76 11.01 -32.76
N HIS A 235 14.10 10.64 -33.99
CA HIS A 235 13.12 10.31 -35.03
C HIS A 235 12.32 9.06 -34.65
N PHE A 236 12.98 8.00 -34.17
CA PHE A 236 12.34 6.80 -33.64
C PHE A 236 11.34 7.13 -32.54
N ALA A 237 11.73 7.94 -31.54
CA ALA A 237 10.84 8.36 -30.46
C ALA A 237 9.58 9.06 -31.03
N LYS A 238 9.75 10.01 -31.95
CA LYS A 238 8.63 10.71 -32.59
C LYS A 238 7.71 9.77 -33.37
N GLN A 239 8.25 8.81 -34.12
CA GLN A 239 7.46 7.82 -34.88
C GLN A 239 6.66 6.88 -33.97
N HIS A 240 7.12 6.64 -32.74
CA HIS A 240 6.46 5.78 -31.77
C HIS A 240 5.64 6.56 -30.73
N PHE A 241 5.39 7.86 -30.97
CA PHE A 241 4.68 8.72 -30.03
C PHE A 241 5.27 8.69 -28.61
N LEU A 242 6.60 8.82 -28.54
CA LEU A 242 7.35 8.86 -27.30
C LEU A 242 8.02 10.23 -27.16
N SER A 243 7.93 10.84 -25.98
CA SER A 243 8.59 12.09 -25.64
C SER A 243 10.09 11.89 -25.48
N TRP A 244 10.89 12.46 -26.37
CA TRP A 244 12.35 12.38 -26.30
C TRP A 244 12.91 12.93 -24.98
N LEU A 245 12.32 14.04 -24.49
CA LEU A 245 12.72 14.64 -23.22
C LEU A 245 12.52 13.66 -22.05
N ARG A 246 11.33 13.06 -21.95
CA ARG A 246 11.00 12.13 -20.87
C ARG A 246 11.81 10.83 -20.95
N LEU A 247 12.14 10.35 -22.13
CA LEU A 247 13.07 9.24 -22.31
C LEU A 247 14.48 9.54 -21.78
N ARG A 248 14.95 10.78 -21.95
CA ARG A 248 16.23 11.23 -21.38
C ARG A 248 16.18 11.35 -19.86
N GLU A 249 15.09 11.88 -19.32
CA GLU A 249 14.84 11.95 -17.88
C GLU A 249 14.79 10.55 -17.27
N TRP A 250 14.05 9.64 -17.86
CA TRP A 250 13.98 8.24 -17.44
C TRP A 250 15.35 7.58 -17.39
N LYS A 251 16.14 7.72 -18.46
CA LYS A 251 17.50 7.19 -18.50
C LYS A 251 18.37 7.75 -17.37
N LYS A 252 18.35 9.07 -17.16
CA LYS A 252 19.11 9.72 -16.10
C LYS A 252 18.69 9.24 -14.72
N THR A 253 17.40 9.13 -14.48
CA THR A 253 16.86 8.60 -13.22
C THR A 253 17.27 7.13 -12.98
N HIS A 254 17.25 6.31 -14.04
CA HIS A 254 17.72 4.93 -13.96
C HIS A 254 19.22 4.87 -13.58
N GLU A 255 20.06 5.67 -14.22
CA GLU A 255 21.50 5.75 -13.90
C GLU A 255 21.71 6.13 -12.42
N GLN A 256 21.03 7.18 -11.95
CA GLN A 256 21.11 7.64 -10.56
C GLN A 256 20.65 6.57 -9.56
N LEU A 257 19.53 5.89 -9.83
CA LEU A 257 19.02 4.83 -8.95
C LEU A 257 19.93 3.60 -8.96
N THR A 258 20.57 3.29 -10.10
CA THR A 258 21.54 2.20 -10.21
C THR A 258 22.80 2.48 -9.37
N GLU A 259 23.38 3.69 -9.50
CA GLU A 259 24.52 4.12 -8.67
C GLU A 259 24.19 4.06 -7.17
N LEU A 260 22.99 4.54 -6.80
CA LEU A 260 22.52 4.49 -5.42
C LEU A 260 22.36 3.06 -4.92
N ALA A 261 21.77 2.16 -5.70
CA ALA A 261 21.61 0.75 -5.36
C ALA A 261 22.97 0.07 -5.16
N GLN A 262 23.98 0.40 -5.99
CA GLN A 262 25.37 -0.06 -5.84
C GLN A 262 25.99 0.48 -4.54
N GLY A 263 25.81 1.76 -4.26
CA GLY A 263 26.29 2.40 -3.02
C GLY A 263 25.67 1.78 -1.75
N LEU A 264 24.43 1.34 -1.83
CA LEU A 264 23.73 0.62 -0.77
C LEU A 264 24.08 -0.89 -0.73
N LYS A 265 24.94 -1.36 -1.63
CA LYS A 265 25.37 -2.76 -1.75
C LYS A 265 24.18 -3.72 -1.96
N LEU A 266 23.17 -3.29 -2.71
CA LEU A 266 22.05 -4.17 -3.09
C LEU A 266 22.53 -5.19 -4.14
N SER A 267 21.99 -6.41 -4.04
CA SER A 267 22.39 -7.51 -4.94
C SER A 267 21.70 -7.39 -6.29
N PHE A 268 22.48 -7.22 -7.35
CA PHE A 268 21.99 -7.24 -8.73
C PHE A 268 21.85 -8.69 -9.22
N ASN A 269 20.82 -8.95 -10.03
CA ASN A 269 20.62 -10.27 -10.62
C ASN A 269 21.50 -10.48 -11.86
N SER A 270 21.93 -11.72 -12.04
CA SER A 270 22.70 -12.16 -13.23
C SER A 270 21.83 -12.84 -14.28
N LYS A 271 20.62 -13.28 -13.91
CA LYS A 271 19.64 -13.93 -14.80
C LYS A 271 18.45 -13.01 -15.00
N ALA A 272 17.82 -13.09 -16.18
CA ALA A 272 16.58 -12.36 -16.46
C ALA A 272 15.49 -12.68 -15.43
N ALA A 273 14.70 -11.67 -15.05
CA ALA A 273 13.59 -11.82 -14.12
C ALA A 273 12.49 -12.73 -14.69
N ASN A 274 11.95 -13.62 -13.86
CA ASN A 274 10.70 -14.30 -14.18
C ASN A 274 9.51 -13.41 -13.79
N TYR A 275 8.35 -13.71 -14.35
CA TYR A 275 7.12 -12.94 -14.11
C TYR A 275 6.75 -12.88 -12.63
N GLU A 276 6.77 -14.00 -11.93
CA GLU A 276 6.39 -14.10 -10.53
C GLU A 276 7.27 -13.22 -9.63
N ASN A 277 8.58 -13.42 -9.64
CA ASN A 277 9.51 -12.69 -8.78
C ASN A 277 9.47 -11.19 -9.04
N LEU A 278 9.35 -10.78 -10.33
CA LEU A 278 9.23 -9.38 -10.70
C LEU A 278 7.97 -8.75 -10.10
N HIS A 279 6.82 -9.40 -10.29
CA HIS A 279 5.55 -8.84 -9.81
C HIS A 279 5.40 -8.93 -8.29
N ARG A 280 5.97 -9.95 -7.65
CA ARG A 280 6.09 -10.01 -6.18
C ARG A 280 6.94 -8.87 -5.63
N ALA A 281 8.05 -8.53 -6.29
CA ALA A 281 8.87 -7.38 -5.91
C ALA A 281 8.09 -6.06 -6.01
N LEU A 282 7.38 -5.83 -7.12
CA LEU A 282 6.54 -4.64 -7.31
C LEU A 282 5.38 -4.59 -6.30
N LEU A 283 4.75 -5.73 -6.01
CA LEU A 283 3.63 -5.85 -5.07
C LEU A 283 4.01 -5.37 -3.66
N THR A 284 5.28 -5.48 -3.24
CA THR A 284 5.73 -4.97 -1.93
C THR A 284 5.47 -3.47 -1.73
N GLY A 285 5.38 -2.70 -2.82
CA GLY A 285 5.05 -1.27 -2.79
C GLY A 285 3.60 -0.96 -3.18
N LEU A 286 2.77 -1.96 -3.50
CA LEU A 286 1.44 -1.78 -4.10
C LEU A 286 0.32 -2.53 -3.37
N LEU A 287 0.49 -2.91 -2.11
CA LEU A 287 -0.53 -3.66 -1.35
C LEU A 287 -1.86 -2.91 -1.24
N SER A 288 -1.85 -1.58 -1.16
CA SER A 288 -3.07 -0.75 -1.19
C SER A 288 -3.66 -0.53 -2.59
N PHE A 289 -3.06 -1.10 -3.63
CA PHE A 289 -3.47 -0.91 -5.02
C PHE A 289 -3.85 -2.23 -5.70
N ILE A 290 -4.25 -3.21 -4.91
CA ILE A 290 -4.77 -4.49 -5.42
C ILE A 290 -6.29 -4.41 -5.59
N ALA A 291 -6.80 -5.19 -6.51
CA ALA A 291 -8.24 -5.33 -6.72
C ALA A 291 -8.58 -6.73 -7.24
N ASN A 292 -9.76 -7.23 -6.86
CA ASN A 292 -10.31 -8.45 -7.42
C ASN A 292 -11.50 -8.14 -8.32
N LYS A 293 -11.72 -9.00 -9.31
CA LYS A 293 -12.83 -8.89 -10.23
C LYS A 293 -14.15 -9.21 -9.52
N THR A 294 -15.16 -8.41 -9.77
CA THR A 294 -16.55 -8.68 -9.34
C THR A 294 -17.33 -9.40 -10.44
N ASP A 295 -18.55 -9.83 -10.13
CA ASP A 295 -19.49 -10.40 -11.12
C ASP A 295 -19.96 -9.35 -12.14
N GLU A 296 -19.88 -8.07 -11.80
CA GLU A 296 -20.21 -6.98 -12.72
C GLU A 296 -19.13 -6.86 -13.82
N ARG A 297 -19.57 -6.66 -15.06
CA ARG A 297 -18.66 -6.53 -16.19
C ARG A 297 -17.70 -5.33 -16.05
N ASN A 298 -16.39 -5.59 -16.13
CA ASN A 298 -15.31 -4.59 -16.03
C ASN A 298 -15.29 -3.80 -14.70
N VAL A 299 -15.89 -4.34 -13.63
CA VAL A 299 -15.83 -3.78 -12.29
C VAL A 299 -14.94 -4.63 -11.41
N PHE A 300 -14.06 -3.98 -10.70
CA PHE A 300 -13.15 -4.56 -9.72
C PHE A 300 -13.43 -3.98 -8.35
N MET A 301 -13.32 -4.79 -7.32
CA MET A 301 -13.35 -4.36 -5.94
C MET A 301 -11.90 -4.15 -5.49
N ALA A 302 -11.53 -2.91 -5.24
CA ALA A 302 -10.24 -2.55 -4.69
C ALA A 302 -10.28 -2.55 -3.14
N VAL A 303 -9.13 -2.40 -2.52
CA VAL A 303 -9.03 -2.23 -1.07
C VAL A 303 -9.98 -1.15 -0.55
N ARG A 304 -10.37 -1.25 0.74
CA ARG A 304 -11.36 -0.36 1.38
C ARG A 304 -12.74 -0.40 0.70
N GLN A 305 -13.06 -1.50 0.02
CA GLN A 305 -14.32 -1.75 -0.69
C GLN A 305 -14.64 -0.71 -1.77
N GLN A 306 -13.62 -0.13 -2.38
CA GLN A 306 -13.78 0.86 -3.44
C GLN A 306 -14.02 0.17 -4.78
N LYS A 307 -15.15 0.46 -5.44
CA LYS A 307 -15.40 -0.02 -6.81
C LYS A 307 -14.52 0.76 -7.79
N ALA A 308 -13.81 0.03 -8.65
CA ALA A 308 -12.91 0.60 -9.64
C ALA A 308 -13.10 -0.09 -11.00
N ARG A 309 -12.69 0.57 -12.07
CA ARG A 309 -12.70 0.01 -13.44
C ARG A 309 -11.31 0.04 -14.03
N ILE A 310 -11.02 -0.89 -14.91
CA ILE A 310 -9.78 -0.84 -15.69
C ILE A 310 -9.91 0.29 -16.72
N PHE A 311 -8.88 1.14 -16.78
CA PHE A 311 -8.83 2.19 -17.82
C PHE A 311 -8.80 1.56 -19.22
N PRO A 312 -9.47 2.12 -20.25
CA PRO A 312 -9.67 1.47 -21.56
C PRO A 312 -8.41 1.13 -22.35
N ALA A 313 -7.25 1.63 -21.98
CA ALA A 313 -6.00 1.44 -22.73
C ALA A 313 -5.02 0.34 -22.22
N PRO A 314 -5.14 -0.24 -20.99
CA PRO A 314 -4.23 -1.25 -20.47
C PRO A 314 -4.28 -2.59 -21.20
N THR A 315 -3.23 -3.37 -21.04
CA THR A 315 -3.09 -4.72 -21.59
C THR A 315 -4.22 -5.66 -21.12
N LEU A 316 -4.67 -5.51 -19.88
CA LEU A 316 -5.67 -6.37 -19.24
C LEU A 316 -7.13 -5.96 -19.46
N HIS A 317 -7.42 -4.91 -20.24
CA HIS A 317 -8.80 -4.42 -20.42
C HIS A 317 -9.79 -5.48 -20.97
N LYS A 318 -9.29 -6.45 -21.74
CA LYS A 318 -10.10 -7.50 -22.36
C LYS A 318 -9.93 -8.88 -21.71
N THR A 319 -9.09 -9.01 -20.68
CA THR A 319 -8.80 -10.30 -20.06
C THR A 319 -9.73 -10.57 -18.87
N ASN A 320 -10.02 -11.85 -18.64
CA ASN A 320 -10.82 -12.28 -17.49
C ASN A 320 -9.95 -12.55 -16.26
N THR A 321 -9.07 -11.59 -15.92
CA THR A 321 -8.11 -11.74 -14.84
C THR A 321 -8.79 -11.53 -13.48
N PRO A 322 -8.73 -12.49 -12.54
CA PRO A 322 -9.44 -12.38 -11.27
C PRO A 322 -8.80 -11.36 -10.33
N TRP A 323 -7.47 -11.31 -10.27
CA TRP A 323 -6.72 -10.42 -9.39
C TRP A 323 -5.75 -9.54 -10.17
N VAL A 324 -5.72 -8.27 -9.83
CA VAL A 324 -4.82 -7.29 -10.43
C VAL A 324 -4.16 -6.43 -9.36
N MET A 325 -2.93 -6.00 -9.61
CA MET A 325 -2.33 -4.84 -8.94
C MET A 325 -2.25 -3.68 -9.92
N ALA A 326 -2.40 -2.46 -9.43
CA ALA A 326 -2.31 -1.23 -10.20
C ALA A 326 -1.21 -0.33 -9.61
N PHE A 327 -0.57 0.49 -10.43
CA PHE A 327 0.32 1.54 -9.93
C PHE A 327 -0.44 2.77 -9.46
N GLU A 328 -1.54 3.10 -10.15
CA GLU A 328 -2.36 4.28 -9.88
C GLU A 328 -3.85 3.94 -9.85
N MET A 329 -4.55 4.58 -8.92
CA MET A 329 -6.01 4.74 -8.94
C MET A 329 -6.32 6.21 -9.19
N VAL A 330 -7.04 6.50 -10.26
CA VAL A 330 -7.39 7.86 -10.68
C VAL A 330 -8.89 8.04 -10.60
N GLU A 331 -9.33 8.94 -9.75
CA GLU A 331 -10.73 9.33 -9.64
C GLU A 331 -11.04 10.44 -10.65
N THR A 332 -12.08 10.21 -11.46
CA THR A 332 -12.68 11.18 -12.37
C THR A 332 -14.18 11.18 -12.14
N SER A 333 -15.01 10.78 -13.11
CA SER A 333 -16.42 10.39 -12.89
C SER A 333 -16.55 9.04 -12.16
N GLN A 334 -15.53 8.20 -12.26
CA GLN A 334 -15.39 6.90 -11.61
C GLN A 334 -13.92 6.69 -11.28
N VAL A 335 -13.63 5.69 -10.43
CA VAL A 335 -12.25 5.30 -10.13
C VAL A 335 -11.72 4.38 -11.21
N TYR A 336 -10.56 4.72 -11.77
CA TYR A 336 -9.88 3.93 -12.79
C TYR A 336 -8.54 3.42 -12.31
N LEU A 337 -8.30 2.15 -12.53
CA LEU A 337 -7.01 1.49 -12.33
C LEU A 337 -6.14 1.68 -13.58
N ARG A 338 -4.87 2.06 -13.37
CA ARG A 338 -3.89 2.28 -14.44
C ARG A 338 -2.60 1.56 -14.15
N THR A 339 -1.88 1.19 -15.22
CA THR A 339 -0.62 0.43 -15.19
C THR A 339 -0.79 -0.83 -14.35
N LEU A 340 -1.36 -1.84 -14.96
CA LEU A 340 -1.86 -3.03 -14.32
C LEU A 340 -0.96 -4.23 -14.55
N ALA A 341 -0.96 -5.15 -13.59
CA ALA A 341 -0.48 -6.51 -13.80
C ALA A 341 -1.43 -7.52 -13.15
N LYS A 342 -1.53 -8.69 -13.76
CA LYS A 342 -2.15 -9.86 -13.15
C LYS A 342 -1.29 -10.32 -11.98
N ILE A 343 -1.94 -10.68 -10.87
CA ILE A 343 -1.30 -11.25 -9.68
C ILE A 343 -2.10 -12.45 -9.20
N GLU A 344 -1.47 -13.25 -8.34
CA GLU A 344 -2.12 -14.38 -7.69
C GLU A 344 -2.35 -14.05 -6.20
N PRO A 345 -3.47 -14.52 -5.60
CA PRO A 345 -3.82 -14.22 -4.20
C PRO A 345 -2.77 -14.71 -3.21
N GLU A 346 -2.05 -15.78 -3.50
CA GLU A 346 -0.97 -16.32 -2.68
C GLU A 346 0.18 -15.30 -2.52
N TRP A 347 0.46 -14.51 -3.57
CA TRP A 347 1.48 -13.47 -3.49
C TRP A 347 1.08 -12.34 -2.56
N ILE A 348 -0.23 -12.02 -2.52
CA ILE A 348 -0.78 -11.04 -1.60
C ILE A 348 -0.62 -11.50 -0.16
N LEU A 349 -1.00 -12.77 0.12
CA LEU A 349 -0.89 -13.36 1.46
C LEU A 349 0.56 -13.34 1.97
N LEU A 350 1.52 -13.68 1.11
CA LEU A 350 2.94 -13.67 1.45
C LEU A 350 3.51 -12.26 1.64
N ALA A 351 3.08 -11.30 0.81
CA ALA A 351 3.61 -9.93 0.86
C ALA A 351 3.01 -9.10 2.01
N ALA A 352 1.75 -9.37 2.38
CA ALA A 352 1.02 -8.59 3.38
C ALA A 352 1.40 -8.97 4.83
N GLY A 353 1.77 -10.24 5.10
CA GLY A 353 2.21 -10.69 6.43
C GLY A 353 1.27 -10.24 7.55
N ASP A 354 1.81 -9.48 8.53
CA ASP A 354 1.06 -9.00 9.70
C ASP A 354 -0.07 -8.00 9.39
N LEU A 355 -0.19 -7.51 8.15
CA LEU A 355 -1.27 -6.63 7.72
C LEU A 355 -2.57 -7.38 7.46
N LEU A 356 -2.51 -8.70 7.36
CA LEU A 356 -3.68 -9.54 7.15
C LEU A 356 -4.58 -9.54 8.38
N LYS A 357 -5.90 -9.53 8.12
CA LYS A 357 -6.92 -9.73 9.15
C LYS A 357 -7.56 -11.09 8.96
N HIS A 358 -7.64 -11.83 10.05
CA HIS A 358 -8.24 -13.15 10.12
C HIS A 358 -9.60 -13.06 10.79
N HIS A 359 -10.58 -13.72 10.22
CA HIS A 359 -11.92 -13.86 10.78
C HIS A 359 -12.28 -15.34 10.79
N TYR A 360 -12.37 -15.91 11.99
CA TYR A 360 -12.67 -17.33 12.18
C TYR A 360 -14.16 -17.52 12.36
N PHE A 361 -14.74 -18.50 11.65
CA PHE A 361 -16.17 -18.76 11.70
C PHE A 361 -16.47 -20.25 11.52
N GLU A 362 -17.69 -20.66 11.94
CA GLU A 362 -18.19 -22.05 11.88
C GLU A 362 -17.23 -23.06 12.50
N PRO A 363 -16.79 -22.88 13.77
CA PRO A 363 -15.98 -23.91 14.42
C PRO A 363 -16.83 -25.17 14.64
N HIS A 364 -16.32 -26.33 14.24
CA HIS A 364 -17.02 -27.61 14.29
C HIS A 364 -16.07 -28.78 14.51
N TRP A 365 -16.58 -29.83 15.16
CA TRP A 365 -15.85 -31.10 15.33
C TRP A 365 -15.71 -31.84 14.00
N SER A 366 -14.52 -32.25 13.66
CA SER A 366 -14.25 -33.11 12.52
C SER A 366 -13.84 -34.50 12.93
N LYS A 367 -14.77 -35.47 12.91
CA LYS A 367 -14.51 -36.87 13.23
C LYS A 367 -13.37 -37.47 12.42
N LYS A 368 -13.29 -37.13 11.11
CA LYS A 368 -12.26 -37.63 10.21
C LYS A 368 -10.86 -37.13 10.58
N ALA A 369 -10.75 -35.85 10.97
CA ALA A 369 -9.47 -35.22 11.33
C ALA A 369 -9.12 -35.43 12.82
N GLY A 370 -10.09 -35.74 13.68
CA GLY A 370 -9.91 -35.88 15.11
C GLY A 370 -9.61 -34.57 15.84
N VAL A 371 -10.02 -33.43 15.24
CA VAL A 371 -9.77 -32.07 15.75
C VAL A 371 -10.97 -31.16 15.49
N VAL A 372 -11.06 -30.07 16.23
CA VAL A 372 -12.02 -29.03 15.97
C VAL A 372 -11.45 -28.12 14.84
N ASN A 373 -12.15 -28.09 13.75
CA ASN A 373 -11.84 -27.21 12.61
C ASN A 373 -12.69 -25.95 12.65
N ALA A 374 -12.15 -24.88 12.05
CA ALA A 374 -12.90 -23.68 11.71
C ALA A 374 -12.48 -23.21 10.31
N TYR A 375 -13.25 -22.30 9.75
CA TYR A 375 -12.86 -21.62 8.54
C TYR A 375 -12.26 -20.27 8.88
N ASP A 376 -11.13 -19.95 8.22
CA ASP A 376 -10.46 -18.66 8.30
C ASP A 376 -10.76 -17.86 7.02
N GLN A 377 -11.36 -16.69 7.18
CA GLN A 377 -11.50 -15.70 6.13
C GLN A 377 -10.37 -14.67 6.28
N ILE A 378 -9.50 -14.61 5.28
CA ILE A 378 -8.34 -13.71 5.31
C ILE A 378 -8.62 -12.49 4.44
N SER A 379 -8.45 -11.30 5.01
CA SER A 379 -8.68 -10.04 4.32
C SER A 379 -7.49 -9.08 4.48
N LEU A 380 -7.30 -8.23 3.45
CA LEU A 380 -6.33 -7.14 3.46
C LEU A 380 -7.05 -5.82 3.20
N PHE A 381 -6.96 -4.88 4.14
CA PHE A 381 -7.63 -3.57 4.08
C PHE A 381 -9.12 -3.63 3.70
N GLY A 382 -9.82 -4.66 4.20
CA GLY A 382 -11.24 -4.87 3.93
C GLY A 382 -11.55 -5.61 2.62
N LEU A 383 -10.54 -5.96 1.82
CA LEU A 383 -10.68 -6.80 0.64
C LEU A 383 -10.46 -8.27 1.02
N ILE A 384 -11.42 -9.15 0.76
CA ILE A 384 -11.30 -10.58 1.04
C ILE A 384 -10.35 -11.19 0.01
N VAL A 385 -9.20 -11.68 0.48
CA VAL A 385 -8.18 -12.35 -0.35
C VAL A 385 -8.43 -13.85 -0.38
N GLN A 386 -8.70 -14.45 0.78
CA GLN A 386 -9.03 -15.86 0.91
C GLN A 386 -10.37 -15.98 1.66
N PRO A 387 -11.45 -16.38 0.97
CA PRO A 387 -12.78 -16.37 1.58
C PRO A 387 -13.00 -17.50 2.59
N LYS A 388 -12.35 -18.65 2.41
CA LYS A 388 -12.58 -19.83 3.24
C LYS A 388 -11.36 -20.75 3.20
N LEU A 389 -10.63 -20.81 4.31
CA LEU A 389 -9.49 -21.69 4.51
C LEU A 389 -9.76 -22.58 5.71
N LEU A 390 -9.83 -23.91 5.54
CA LEU A 390 -10.02 -24.84 6.64
C LEU A 390 -8.76 -24.90 7.50
N MET A 391 -8.92 -24.74 8.81
CA MET A 391 -7.80 -24.76 9.75
C MET A 391 -8.18 -25.43 11.07
N ASN A 392 -7.16 -25.87 11.84
CA ASN A 392 -7.37 -26.37 13.21
C ASN A 392 -7.62 -25.18 14.15
N TYR A 393 -8.82 -25.15 14.75
CA TYR A 393 -9.29 -24.04 15.60
C TYR A 393 -8.61 -23.99 16.97
N GLU A 394 -8.06 -25.10 17.45
CA GLU A 394 -7.30 -25.19 18.71
C GLU A 394 -6.10 -24.19 18.73
N LYS A 395 -5.52 -23.93 17.56
CA LYS A 395 -4.40 -22.98 17.43
C LYS A 395 -4.81 -21.52 17.65
N VAL A 396 -6.12 -21.23 17.60
CA VAL A 396 -6.70 -19.87 17.74
C VAL A 396 -7.30 -19.70 19.12
N ASP A 397 -8.18 -20.63 19.52
CA ASP A 397 -8.87 -20.63 20.79
C ASP A 397 -8.98 -22.06 21.32
N GLN A 398 -8.06 -22.41 22.22
CA GLN A 398 -7.98 -23.73 22.81
C GLN A 398 -9.19 -24.02 23.73
N MET A 399 -9.69 -22.99 24.44
CA MET A 399 -10.82 -23.20 25.37
C MET A 399 -12.12 -23.47 24.60
N ALA A 400 -12.43 -22.64 23.61
CA ALA A 400 -13.60 -22.82 22.75
C ALA A 400 -13.51 -24.15 21.97
N ALA A 401 -12.34 -24.53 21.47
CA ALA A 401 -12.14 -25.82 20.82
C ALA A 401 -12.38 -26.98 21.76
N HIS A 402 -11.94 -26.87 23.01
CA HIS A 402 -12.19 -27.89 24.05
C HIS A 402 -13.70 -28.03 24.36
N GLU A 403 -14.43 -26.94 24.50
CA GLU A 403 -15.88 -26.98 24.72
C GLU A 403 -16.61 -27.64 23.55
N ILE A 404 -16.26 -27.32 22.31
CA ILE A 404 -16.84 -27.94 21.11
C ILE A 404 -16.49 -29.44 21.08
N PHE A 405 -15.25 -29.84 21.42
CA PHE A 405 -14.86 -31.24 21.52
C PHE A 405 -15.70 -31.99 22.57
N LEU A 406 -15.89 -31.42 23.76
CA LEU A 406 -16.70 -32.03 24.78
C LEU A 406 -18.14 -32.20 24.32
N ARG A 407 -18.75 -31.14 23.79
CA ARG A 407 -20.17 -31.13 23.39
C ARG A 407 -20.43 -31.99 22.16
N ASP A 408 -19.63 -31.87 21.08
CA ASP A 408 -19.96 -32.42 19.76
C ASP A 408 -19.25 -33.77 19.48
N ALA A 409 -18.23 -34.11 20.26
CA ALA A 409 -17.49 -35.35 20.11
C ALA A 409 -17.69 -36.31 21.24
N LEU A 410 -17.43 -35.87 22.49
CA LEU A 410 -17.39 -36.73 23.64
C LEU A 410 -18.80 -37.12 24.13
N THR A 411 -19.68 -36.15 24.34
CA THR A 411 -21.04 -36.38 24.83
C THR A 411 -21.92 -37.08 23.80
N THR A 412 -21.71 -36.83 22.51
CA THR A 412 -22.45 -37.48 21.41
C THR A 412 -21.85 -38.82 20.98
N GLY A 413 -20.72 -39.25 21.56
CA GLY A 413 -20.04 -40.48 21.16
C GLY A 413 -19.40 -40.43 19.77
N ASN A 414 -19.27 -39.24 19.18
CA ASN A 414 -18.79 -39.06 17.81
C ASN A 414 -17.26 -38.87 17.70
N LEU A 415 -16.50 -39.62 18.50
CA LEU A 415 -15.04 -39.48 18.59
C LEU A 415 -14.25 -40.12 17.43
N GLY A 416 -14.84 -41.05 16.68
CA GLY A 416 -14.12 -41.82 15.65
C GLY A 416 -13.31 -43.01 16.23
N ILE A 417 -13.12 -43.05 17.55
CA ILE A 417 -12.58 -44.16 18.33
C ILE A 417 -13.56 -44.45 19.45
N THR A 418 -13.58 -45.70 19.95
CA THR A 418 -14.50 -46.08 21.04
C THR A 418 -13.67 -46.54 22.23
N PRO A 419 -13.10 -45.63 23.02
CA PRO A 419 -12.39 -46.04 24.25
C PRO A 419 -13.32 -46.70 25.25
N PRO A 420 -12.81 -47.54 26.13
CA PRO A 420 -13.64 -48.36 27.06
C PRO A 420 -14.60 -47.52 27.90
N PHE A 421 -14.18 -46.37 28.39
CA PHE A 421 -15.02 -45.47 29.19
C PHE A 421 -16.21 -44.92 28.38
N LEU A 422 -15.99 -44.57 27.11
CA LEU A 422 -17.03 -44.03 26.23
C LEU A 422 -18.07 -45.11 25.93
N LYS A 423 -17.62 -46.33 25.64
CA LYS A 423 -18.53 -47.48 25.47
C LYS A 423 -19.41 -47.71 26.68
N HIS A 424 -18.82 -47.66 27.89
CA HIS A 424 -19.56 -47.78 29.15
C HIS A 424 -20.58 -46.67 29.32
N ASN A 425 -20.21 -45.41 29.06
CA ASN A 425 -21.10 -44.28 29.21
C ASN A 425 -22.27 -44.31 28.23
N LEU A 426 -22.03 -44.69 26.97
CA LEU A 426 -23.06 -44.82 25.94
C LEU A 426 -24.08 -45.93 26.31
N LEU A 427 -23.63 -47.06 26.83
CA LEU A 427 -24.53 -48.14 27.34
C LEU A 427 -25.39 -47.62 28.49
N LYS A 428 -24.84 -46.81 29.40
CA LYS A 428 -25.61 -46.22 30.48
C LYS A 428 -26.64 -45.18 29.98
N LEU A 429 -26.32 -44.41 28.97
CA LEU A 429 -27.26 -43.49 28.34
C LEU A 429 -28.43 -44.23 27.69
N GLU A 430 -28.18 -45.31 26.96
CA GLU A 430 -29.22 -46.19 26.40
C GLU A 430 -30.11 -46.81 27.47
N GLU A 431 -29.55 -47.19 28.66
CA GLU A 431 -30.32 -47.67 29.80
C GLU A 431 -31.25 -46.59 30.37
N VAL A 432 -30.80 -45.32 30.43
CA VAL A 432 -31.61 -44.22 30.95
C VAL A 432 -32.74 -43.88 29.95
N GLU A 433 -32.43 -43.76 28.65
CA GLU A 433 -33.46 -43.51 27.61
C GLU A 433 -34.57 -44.61 27.61
N ARG A 434 -34.24 -45.87 27.85
CA ARG A 434 -35.23 -46.96 27.96
C ARG A 434 -36.11 -46.87 29.21
N VAL A 435 -35.73 -46.11 30.22
CA VAL A 435 -36.52 -45.90 31.44
C VAL A 435 -37.43 -44.67 31.32
N GLU A 436 -37.09 -43.73 30.43
CA GLU A 436 -37.87 -42.53 30.17
C GLU A 436 -38.98 -42.75 29.11
N ASP A 437 -38.87 -43.77 28.23
CA ASP A 437 -39.93 -44.26 27.34
C ASP A 437 -40.85 -45.25 28.06
#